data_b37ae728879eeeed7908af43d89ad63d
#
_entry.id   b37ae728879eeeed7908af43d89ad63d
#
_cell.length_a   1.000
_cell.length_b   1.000
_cell.length_c   1.000
_cell.angle_alpha   90.00
_cell.angle_beta   90.00
_cell.angle_gamma   90.00
#
_symmetry.space_group_name_H-M   'P 1'
#
loop_
_entity.id
_entity.type
_entity.pdbx_description
1 polymer ?
#
loop_
_entity_poly.entity_id
_entity_poly.type
_entity_poly.pdbx_seq_one_letter_code
_entity_poly.pdbx_strand_id
1 'polypeptide(L)'
;MRKKKIIAVVAAATLALSMVGCGSGGSGGSSSSGVANKDKPLCWFNRQPSNSSTGELDKEALSFNKDTYYVGFDANQGAELQGQMVLDYIKANAATIDRNGDGVIGYVLAIGDIGHNDSIARTRGVRSALGTGVDANGAVDSTPAGTNVDGSAKVVQDAKLDVDGKTYTIRELASQEMKNSAGATWDAATAGNAIGTWTASFGDQIDVVVSNNDGMGMSMFNAWAKDNKVPTFGYDANSDAVAAIAEGYGGTISQHADVQAYLTLRVLRNALDGVDVDTGIGTADDAGNVLSSDVYVYKEDERSYYSLNVAVTADNYKDFTDSTVVWEPVSKQLDASAHPTKKVWLNIYNASDNFLSSTYQPLLQKYDDLLNLDVEYIGGDGQTESNITNRLGNPSQYDAFAINMVKTDNAASYTALLNQ
;
A
#
# COMPACT_ATOMS: atom_id res chain seq x y z
N MET A 1 6.74 56.38 21.38
CA MET A 1 5.36 56.86 21.55
C MET A 1 4.37 55.74 21.22
N ARG A 2 3.51 55.46 22.21
CA ARG A 2 2.22 54.77 22.23
C ARG A 2 2.07 53.40 21.45
N LYS A 3 2.11 52.36 22.27
CA LYS A 3 1.52 51.04 22.03
C LYS A 3 -0.02 51.16 21.91
N LYS A 4 -0.63 50.50 20.92
CA LYS A 4 -2.07 50.18 20.97
C LYS A 4 -2.25 48.69 21.04
N LYS A 5 -2.81 48.23 22.16
CA LYS A 5 -3.33 46.86 22.36
C LYS A 5 -4.71 46.79 21.68
N ILE A 6 -4.96 45.73 20.93
CA ILE A 6 -6.31 45.36 20.51
C ILE A 6 -6.69 44.12 21.30
N ILE A 7 -7.81 44.26 22.04
CA ILE A 7 -8.44 43.20 22.82
C ILE A 7 -9.50 42.59 21.91
N ALA A 8 -9.38 41.28 21.65
CA ALA A 8 -10.44 40.51 21.00
C ALA A 8 -11.39 39.95 22.08
N VAL A 9 -12.65 40.28 21.98
CA VAL A 9 -13.73 39.77 22.81
C VAL A 9 -14.25 38.48 22.18
N VAL A 10 -14.19 37.39 22.93
CA VAL A 10 -14.83 36.12 22.59
C VAL A 10 -16.21 36.13 23.17
N ALA A 11 -17.22 36.05 22.31
CA ALA A 11 -18.63 35.88 22.73
C ALA A 11 -18.95 34.36 22.68
N ALA A 12 -19.17 33.79 23.84
CA ALA A 12 -19.72 32.46 23.98
C ALA A 12 -21.26 32.53 23.86
N ALA A 13 -21.83 31.85 22.91
CA ALA A 13 -23.27 31.66 22.80
C ALA A 13 -23.63 30.26 23.34
N THR A 14 -24.21 30.21 24.52
CA THR A 14 -24.85 29.03 25.10
C THR A 14 -26.28 28.92 24.54
N LEU A 15 -26.55 27.82 23.81
CA LEU A 15 -27.94 27.42 23.49
C LEU A 15 -28.37 26.34 24.48
N ALA A 16 -29.36 26.70 25.30
CA ALA A 16 -30.11 25.76 26.11
C ALA A 16 -31.24 25.15 25.28
N LEU A 17 -31.31 23.83 25.15
CA LEU A 17 -32.50 23.13 24.63
C LEU A 17 -33.32 22.59 25.78
N SER A 18 -34.56 23.04 25.83
CA SER A 18 -35.62 22.63 26.75
C SER A 18 -36.15 21.24 26.38
N MET A 19 -36.23 20.36 27.38
CA MET A 19 -36.99 19.12 27.32
C MET A 19 -38.51 19.42 27.35
N VAL A 20 -39.22 18.71 26.47
CA VAL A 20 -40.67 18.47 26.67
C VAL A 20 -40.86 16.96 26.61
N GLY A 21 -41.26 16.40 27.71
CA GLY A 21 -41.71 15.03 27.80
C GLY A 21 -43.23 14.92 27.67
N CYS A 22 -43.71 13.74 27.26
CA CYS A 22 -44.95 13.01 27.53
C CYS A 22 -45.22 12.09 26.35
N GLY A 23 -45.54 10.82 26.42
CA GLY A 23 -46.06 9.94 27.42
C GLY A 23 -46.58 8.68 26.74
N SER A 24 -46.33 7.56 27.32
CA SER A 24 -46.95 6.23 27.32
C SER A 24 -47.65 5.65 26.09
N GLY A 25 -47.25 4.44 25.73
CA GLY A 25 -47.99 3.44 24.97
C GLY A 25 -47.12 2.23 24.68
N GLY A 26 -47.23 1.18 25.51
CA GLY A 26 -46.42 -0.02 25.43
C GLY A 26 -46.80 -0.93 24.27
N SER A 27 -45.80 -1.61 23.74
CA SER A 27 -45.92 -2.96 23.21
C SER A 27 -44.51 -3.55 23.18
N GLY A 28 -44.33 -4.73 23.75
CA GLY A 28 -43.04 -5.39 23.90
C GLY A 28 -42.46 -5.74 22.56
N GLY A 29 -41.33 -5.11 22.23
CA GLY A 29 -40.38 -5.52 21.23
C GLY A 29 -39.06 -5.76 21.98
N SER A 30 -38.55 -6.97 21.92
CA SER A 30 -37.21 -7.31 22.36
C SER A 30 -36.23 -6.40 21.63
N SER A 31 -35.81 -5.30 22.29
CA SER A 31 -34.72 -4.50 21.84
C SER A 31 -33.45 -5.30 22.03
N SER A 32 -32.97 -5.97 20.98
CA SER A 32 -31.54 -6.26 20.89
C SER A 32 -30.83 -4.91 21.04
N SER A 33 -30.16 -4.71 22.17
CA SER A 33 -29.25 -3.58 22.37
C SER A 33 -28.12 -3.82 21.38
N GLY A 34 -28.25 -3.30 20.15
CA GLY A 34 -27.19 -3.34 19.14
C GLY A 34 -25.93 -2.70 19.72
N VAL A 35 -24.80 -3.31 19.45
CA VAL A 35 -23.50 -2.75 19.78
C VAL A 35 -23.40 -1.38 19.12
N ALA A 36 -23.00 -0.34 19.87
CA ALA A 36 -22.81 0.99 19.32
C ALA A 36 -21.70 0.95 18.25
N ASN A 37 -21.83 1.77 17.19
CA ASN A 37 -20.84 1.73 16.09
C ASN A 37 -19.41 1.94 16.58
N LYS A 38 -19.21 2.81 17.57
CA LYS A 38 -17.90 3.06 18.23
C LYS A 38 -17.29 1.82 18.90
N ASP A 39 -18.08 0.80 19.19
CA ASP A 39 -17.63 -0.43 19.87
C ASP A 39 -17.45 -1.59 18.87
N LYS A 40 -17.72 -1.38 17.58
CA LYS A 40 -17.58 -2.39 16.54
C LYS A 40 -16.11 -2.52 16.10
N PRO A 41 -15.68 -3.73 15.74
CA PRO A 41 -14.32 -3.95 15.24
C PRO A 41 -13.99 -3.09 14.00
N LEU A 42 -12.78 -2.57 13.96
CA LEU A 42 -12.24 -1.75 12.87
C LEU A 42 -10.87 -2.25 12.46
N CYS A 43 -10.65 -2.48 11.17
CA CYS A 43 -9.35 -2.76 10.60
C CYS A 43 -8.97 -1.71 9.57
N TRP A 44 -7.91 -0.98 9.83
CA TRP A 44 -7.21 -0.21 8.82
C TRP A 44 -6.36 -1.17 8.02
N PHE A 45 -6.43 -1.17 6.70
CA PHE A 45 -5.67 -2.16 5.93
C PHE A 45 -4.92 -1.58 4.74
N ASN A 46 -3.88 -2.28 4.33
CA ASN A 46 -2.97 -2.02 3.23
C ASN A 46 -2.15 -0.72 3.40
N ARG A 47 -2.77 0.41 3.71
CA ARG A 47 -2.09 1.67 3.99
C ARG A 47 -2.22 2.04 5.46
N GLN A 48 -1.10 2.37 6.07
CA GLN A 48 -1.02 2.77 7.46
C GLN A 48 -1.71 4.12 7.67
N PRO A 49 -2.66 4.25 8.62
CA PRO A 49 -3.07 5.56 9.08
C PRO A 49 -1.85 6.27 9.68
N SER A 50 -1.51 7.44 9.16
CA SER A 50 -0.29 8.14 9.52
C SER A 50 -0.56 9.57 9.93
N ASN A 51 0.24 10.08 10.84
CA ASN A 51 0.26 11.49 11.17
C ASN A 51 0.76 12.30 9.96
N SER A 52 -0.02 13.27 9.51
CA SER A 52 0.28 14.08 8.32
C SER A 52 1.58 14.90 8.42
N SER A 53 2.03 15.18 9.66
CA SER A 53 3.22 15.99 9.90
C SER A 53 4.50 15.15 10.01
N THR A 54 4.40 13.92 10.54
CA THR A 54 5.57 13.06 10.81
C THR A 54 5.66 11.86 9.88
N GLY A 55 4.55 11.44 9.25
CA GLY A 55 4.46 10.20 8.48
C GLY A 55 4.46 8.93 9.33
N GLU A 56 4.54 9.06 10.66
CA GLU A 56 4.52 7.94 11.59
C GLU A 56 3.09 7.40 11.77
N LEU A 57 2.99 6.16 12.26
CA LEU A 57 1.72 5.51 12.59
C LEU A 57 0.87 6.40 13.52
N ASP A 58 -0.36 6.66 13.13
CA ASP A 58 -1.33 7.40 13.94
C ASP A 58 -1.90 6.48 15.04
N LYS A 59 -1.32 6.61 16.24
CA LYS A 59 -1.74 5.85 17.42
C LYS A 59 -3.15 6.22 17.90
N GLU A 60 -3.64 7.42 17.59
CA GLU A 60 -5.00 7.82 17.90
C GLU A 60 -6.01 7.05 17.04
N ALA A 61 -5.73 6.89 15.75
CA ALA A 61 -6.54 6.07 14.86
C ALA A 61 -6.63 4.60 15.31
N LEU A 62 -5.55 4.05 15.89
CA LEU A 62 -5.53 2.70 16.45
C LEU A 62 -6.15 2.60 17.85
N SER A 63 -6.36 3.72 18.51
CA SER A 63 -6.98 3.79 19.83
C SER A 63 -8.49 3.99 19.77
N PHE A 64 -9.10 3.90 18.59
CA PHE A 64 -10.54 4.11 18.40
C PHE A 64 -11.39 3.24 19.32
N ASN A 65 -11.07 1.93 19.38
CA ASN A 65 -11.62 1.01 20.40
C ASN A 65 -10.64 -0.15 20.66
N LYS A 66 -10.99 -1.08 21.54
CA LYS A 66 -10.14 -2.23 21.89
C LYS A 66 -9.94 -3.21 20.73
N ASP A 67 -10.85 -3.24 19.77
CA ASP A 67 -10.86 -4.13 18.60
C ASP A 67 -10.50 -3.36 17.30
N THR A 68 -9.61 -2.39 17.42
CA THR A 68 -9.07 -1.64 16.27
C THR A 68 -7.66 -2.14 15.94
N TYR A 69 -7.45 -2.50 14.67
CA TYR A 69 -6.22 -3.11 14.17
C TYR A 69 -5.71 -2.37 12.94
N TYR A 70 -4.42 -2.52 12.66
CA TYR A 70 -3.84 -2.25 11.35
C TYR A 70 -3.29 -3.54 10.75
N VAL A 71 -3.54 -3.74 9.46
CA VAL A 71 -2.97 -4.82 8.66
C VAL A 71 -2.38 -4.25 7.39
N GLY A 72 -1.08 -4.43 7.18
CA GLY A 72 -0.40 -3.92 6.02
C GLY A 72 0.97 -4.54 5.83
N PHE A 73 1.91 -3.77 5.31
CA PHE A 73 3.31 -4.18 5.09
C PHE A 73 4.26 -3.07 5.52
N ASP A 74 5.52 -3.39 5.70
CA ASP A 74 6.56 -2.39 5.95
C ASP A 74 7.07 -1.84 4.61
N ALA A 75 6.63 -0.61 4.29
CA ALA A 75 6.98 0.06 3.04
C ALA A 75 8.48 0.34 2.91
N ASN A 76 9.18 0.60 4.01
CA ASN A 76 10.62 0.85 3.99
C ASN A 76 11.40 -0.44 3.74
N GLN A 77 11.06 -1.52 4.45
CA GLN A 77 11.66 -2.84 4.24
C GLN A 77 11.45 -3.32 2.79
N GLY A 78 10.24 -3.18 2.25
CA GLY A 78 9.97 -3.54 0.85
C GLY A 78 10.73 -2.67 -0.16
N ALA A 79 10.91 -1.40 0.13
CA ALA A 79 11.67 -0.48 -0.70
C ALA A 79 13.18 -0.80 -0.69
N GLU A 80 13.74 -1.11 0.47
CA GLU A 80 15.12 -1.60 0.60
C GLU A 80 15.33 -2.90 -0.19
N LEU A 81 14.36 -3.80 -0.09
CA LEU A 81 14.38 -5.08 -0.82
C LEU A 81 14.33 -4.86 -2.34
N GLN A 82 13.50 -3.92 -2.84
CA GLN A 82 13.48 -3.57 -4.26
C GLN A 82 14.83 -3.03 -4.72
N GLY A 83 15.40 -2.10 -3.98
CA GLY A 83 16.72 -1.53 -4.30
C GLY A 83 17.82 -2.59 -4.31
N GLN A 84 17.81 -3.49 -3.32
CA GLN A 84 18.78 -4.60 -3.24
C GLN A 84 18.62 -5.59 -4.40
N MET A 85 17.36 -5.94 -4.76
CA MET A 85 17.07 -6.82 -5.91
C MET A 85 17.67 -6.25 -7.22
N VAL A 86 17.48 -4.94 -7.46
CA VAL A 86 18.05 -4.27 -8.64
C VAL A 86 19.57 -4.28 -8.59
N LEU A 87 20.18 -3.95 -7.45
CA LEU A 87 21.63 -3.94 -7.27
C LEU A 87 22.25 -5.33 -7.47
N ASP A 88 21.63 -6.37 -6.92
CA ASP A 88 22.13 -7.75 -7.05
C ASP A 88 22.04 -8.23 -8.49
N TYR A 89 20.97 -7.89 -9.21
CA TYR A 89 20.87 -8.17 -10.64
C TYR A 89 21.96 -7.47 -11.43
N ILE A 90 22.21 -6.18 -11.16
CA ILE A 90 23.29 -5.41 -11.80
C ILE A 90 24.65 -6.07 -11.53
N LYS A 91 24.95 -6.43 -10.29
CA LYS A 91 26.21 -7.10 -9.92
C LYS A 91 26.40 -8.42 -10.67
N ALA A 92 25.35 -9.22 -10.76
CA ALA A 92 25.41 -10.52 -11.42
C ALA A 92 25.55 -10.41 -12.96
N ASN A 93 25.12 -9.29 -13.56
CA ASN A 93 25.00 -9.16 -15.01
C ASN A 93 25.73 -7.95 -15.60
N ALA A 94 26.57 -7.23 -14.84
CA ALA A 94 27.15 -5.93 -15.22
C ALA A 94 27.80 -5.93 -16.61
N ALA A 95 28.53 -6.99 -16.97
CA ALA A 95 29.21 -7.07 -18.26
C ALA A 95 28.25 -7.26 -19.46
N THR A 96 27.06 -7.76 -19.23
CA THR A 96 26.08 -8.06 -20.29
C THR A 96 25.02 -6.98 -20.43
N ILE A 97 24.70 -6.26 -19.35
CA ILE A 97 23.71 -5.17 -19.35
C ILE A 97 24.31 -3.82 -19.75
N ASP A 98 25.63 -3.61 -19.63
CA ASP A 98 26.34 -2.45 -20.20
C ASP A 98 26.29 -2.55 -21.74
N ARG A 99 25.18 -2.09 -22.33
CA ARG A 99 24.78 -2.40 -23.71
C ARG A 99 25.68 -1.72 -24.75
N ASN A 100 26.16 -0.54 -24.46
CA ASN A 100 27.08 0.21 -25.35
C ASN A 100 28.55 0.03 -24.99
N GLY A 101 28.86 -0.66 -23.87
CA GLY A 101 30.23 -1.00 -23.43
C GLY A 101 31.03 0.19 -22.89
N ASP A 102 30.38 1.28 -22.48
CA ASP A 102 31.06 2.49 -22.02
C ASP A 102 31.46 2.46 -20.53
N GLY A 103 31.09 1.41 -19.82
CA GLY A 103 31.35 1.24 -18.39
C GLY A 103 30.39 2.03 -17.51
N VAL A 104 29.31 2.59 -18.08
CA VAL A 104 28.22 3.21 -17.35
C VAL A 104 27.01 2.30 -17.42
N ILE A 105 26.42 1.97 -16.30
CA ILE A 105 25.12 1.29 -16.21
C ILE A 105 24.07 2.35 -15.96
N GLY A 106 23.38 2.72 -17.03
CA GLY A 106 22.35 3.75 -17.02
C GLY A 106 20.97 3.19 -16.68
N TYR A 107 20.27 3.79 -15.74
CA TYR A 107 18.89 3.40 -15.46
C TYR A 107 17.91 4.56 -15.56
N VAL A 108 16.65 4.23 -15.81
CA VAL A 108 15.52 5.16 -15.77
C VAL A 108 14.54 4.73 -14.69
N LEU A 109 13.84 5.70 -14.06
CA LEU A 109 12.98 5.44 -12.91
C LEU A 109 11.59 6.07 -13.08
N ALA A 110 10.55 5.22 -13.12
CA ALA A 110 9.17 5.64 -13.08
C ALA A 110 8.71 5.81 -11.61
N ILE A 111 8.41 7.05 -11.22
CA ILE A 111 7.93 7.43 -9.90
C ILE A 111 6.41 7.49 -9.92
N GLY A 112 5.74 6.83 -8.96
CA GLY A 112 4.28 6.77 -8.92
C GLY A 112 3.63 8.11 -8.61
N ASP A 113 3.84 8.59 -7.38
CA ASP A 113 3.31 9.85 -6.86
C ASP A 113 4.30 10.44 -5.87
N ILE A 114 4.79 11.64 -6.13
CA ILE A 114 5.80 12.31 -5.31
C ILE A 114 5.31 12.65 -3.88
N GLY A 115 4.00 12.67 -3.66
CA GLY A 115 3.38 12.91 -2.36
C GLY A 115 2.95 11.63 -1.63
N HIS A 116 3.13 10.45 -2.24
CA HIS A 116 2.67 9.17 -1.68
C HIS A 116 3.81 8.48 -0.91
N ASN A 117 3.56 8.08 0.35
CA ASN A 117 4.58 7.48 1.21
C ASN A 117 5.31 6.29 0.58
N ASP A 118 4.59 5.37 -0.06
CA ASP A 118 5.21 4.21 -0.71
C ASP A 118 6.08 4.62 -1.90
N SER A 119 5.64 5.56 -2.71
CA SER A 119 6.42 6.07 -3.83
C SER A 119 7.71 6.73 -3.36
N ILE A 120 7.62 7.52 -2.28
CA ILE A 120 8.76 8.12 -1.62
C ILE A 120 9.73 7.04 -1.12
N ALA A 121 9.21 6.02 -0.41
CA ALA A 121 10.02 4.93 0.12
C ALA A 121 10.69 4.14 -1.01
N ARG A 122 9.94 3.70 -2.03
CA ARG A 122 10.44 2.89 -3.17
C ARG A 122 11.49 3.65 -3.97
N THR A 123 11.28 4.94 -4.25
CA THR A 123 12.27 5.78 -4.95
C THR A 123 13.55 5.91 -4.13
N ARG A 124 13.43 6.17 -2.81
CA ARG A 124 14.58 6.25 -1.90
C ARG A 124 15.32 4.92 -1.79
N GLY A 125 14.59 3.81 -1.65
CA GLY A 125 15.18 2.48 -1.54
C GLY A 125 16.05 2.13 -2.74
N VAL A 126 15.57 2.36 -3.96
CA VAL A 126 16.32 2.15 -5.19
C VAL A 126 17.57 3.05 -5.25
N ARG A 127 17.40 4.35 -5.04
CA ARG A 127 18.52 5.29 -5.10
C ARG A 127 19.55 5.06 -4.00
N SER A 128 19.11 4.67 -2.80
CA SER A 128 20.01 4.32 -1.69
C SER A 128 20.85 3.09 -2.02
N ALA A 129 20.21 2.02 -2.49
CA ALA A 129 20.92 0.78 -2.84
C ALA A 129 21.90 0.99 -4.00
N LEU A 130 21.53 1.78 -5.00
CA LEU A 130 22.38 2.09 -6.16
C LEU A 130 23.40 3.20 -5.88
N GLY A 131 23.29 3.90 -4.75
CA GLY A 131 24.21 4.98 -4.37
C GLY A 131 24.03 6.29 -5.16
N THR A 132 22.92 6.43 -5.90
CA THR A 132 22.73 7.54 -6.86
C THR A 132 21.96 8.72 -6.32
N GLY A 133 21.36 8.63 -5.16
CA GLY A 133 20.45 9.66 -4.64
C GLY A 133 20.89 10.34 -3.36
N VAL A 134 22.11 10.08 -2.87
CA VAL A 134 22.57 10.54 -1.56
C VAL A 134 23.16 11.94 -1.67
N ASP A 135 22.59 12.90 -0.95
CA ASP A 135 23.18 14.22 -0.79
C ASP A 135 24.38 14.23 0.18
N ALA A 136 25.04 15.38 0.33
CA ALA A 136 26.20 15.53 1.22
C ALA A 136 25.91 15.25 2.71
N ASN A 137 24.62 15.19 3.11
CA ASN A 137 24.17 14.89 4.47
C ASN A 137 23.67 13.44 4.63
N GLY A 138 23.75 12.64 3.56
CA GLY A 138 23.26 11.27 3.53
C GLY A 138 21.74 11.14 3.34
N ALA A 139 21.03 12.22 3.05
CA ALA A 139 19.60 12.19 2.71
C ALA A 139 19.40 11.80 1.26
N VAL A 140 18.44 10.89 1.02
CA VAL A 140 18.09 10.42 -0.32
C VAL A 140 16.84 11.13 -0.81
N ASP A 141 16.96 11.79 -1.96
CA ASP A 141 15.84 12.49 -2.58
C ASP A 141 14.85 11.51 -3.25
N SER A 142 13.56 11.75 -3.12
CA SER A 142 12.49 10.95 -3.71
C SER A 142 11.78 11.65 -4.88
N THR A 143 12.20 12.85 -5.27
CA THR A 143 11.58 13.59 -6.37
C THR A 143 12.25 13.28 -7.72
N PRO A 144 11.60 13.58 -8.86
CA PRO A 144 12.19 13.38 -10.18
C PRO A 144 13.54 14.08 -10.34
N ALA A 145 14.50 13.42 -11.03
CA ALA A 145 15.77 14.03 -11.38
C ALA A 145 15.57 15.19 -12.35
N GLY A 146 16.41 16.22 -12.24
CA GLY A 146 16.48 17.30 -13.22
C GLY A 146 15.83 18.62 -12.79
N THR A 147 14.88 18.65 -11.84
CA THR A 147 14.24 19.90 -11.45
C THR A 147 13.98 19.98 -9.95
N ASN A 148 14.53 20.96 -9.27
CA ASN A 148 14.15 21.31 -7.90
C ASN A 148 12.89 22.19 -7.89
N VAL A 149 12.24 22.33 -6.73
CA VAL A 149 11.08 23.20 -6.53
C VAL A 149 11.39 24.68 -6.84
N ASP A 150 12.63 25.08 -6.65
CA ASP A 150 13.14 26.43 -6.97
C ASP A 150 13.62 26.58 -8.43
N GLY A 151 13.47 25.55 -9.28
CA GLY A 151 13.87 25.55 -10.69
C GLY A 151 15.36 25.25 -10.92
N SER A 152 16.16 25.03 -9.89
CA SER A 152 17.56 24.59 -10.02
C SER A 152 17.61 23.12 -10.47
N ALA A 153 18.68 22.74 -11.18
CA ALA A 153 18.87 21.35 -11.61
C ALA A 153 19.16 20.47 -10.39
N LYS A 154 18.37 19.40 -10.24
CA LYS A 154 18.67 18.35 -9.25
C LYS A 154 19.82 17.49 -9.74
N VAL A 155 20.81 17.37 -8.91
CA VAL A 155 21.93 16.46 -9.17
C VAL A 155 21.61 15.14 -8.49
N VAL A 156 21.20 14.14 -9.30
CA VAL A 156 21.35 12.76 -8.93
C VAL A 156 22.80 12.40 -9.23
N GLN A 157 23.58 12.04 -8.21
CA GLN A 157 24.99 11.80 -8.41
C GLN A 157 25.27 10.42 -9.00
N ASP A 158 26.36 10.30 -9.75
CA ASP A 158 26.88 9.01 -10.20
C ASP A 158 27.45 8.22 -9.00
N ALA A 159 27.23 6.93 -8.97
CA ALA A 159 27.85 6.01 -8.02
C ALA A 159 28.88 5.10 -8.70
N LYS A 160 29.82 4.54 -7.93
CA LYS A 160 30.77 3.55 -8.40
C LYS A 160 30.42 2.19 -7.88
N LEU A 161 30.55 1.19 -8.73
CA LEU A 161 30.30 -0.22 -8.45
C LEU A 161 31.45 -1.07 -8.97
N ASP A 162 32.14 -1.77 -8.09
CA ASP A 162 33.19 -2.72 -8.47
C ASP A 162 32.59 -4.12 -8.61
N VAL A 163 32.75 -4.73 -9.79
CA VAL A 163 32.32 -6.08 -10.10
C VAL A 163 33.45 -6.81 -10.86
N ASP A 164 33.90 -7.92 -10.33
CA ASP A 164 34.93 -8.80 -10.96
C ASP A 164 36.19 -8.04 -11.40
N GLY A 165 36.62 -7.06 -10.61
CA GLY A 165 37.82 -6.27 -10.88
C GLY A 165 37.66 -5.15 -11.92
N LYS A 166 36.42 -4.91 -12.41
CA LYS A 166 36.06 -3.76 -13.25
C LYS A 166 35.20 -2.81 -12.46
N THR A 167 35.51 -1.51 -12.52
CA THR A 167 34.69 -0.47 -11.91
C THR A 167 33.69 0.06 -12.94
N TYR A 168 32.41 -0.04 -12.62
CA TYR A 168 31.30 0.56 -13.38
C TYR A 168 30.85 1.87 -12.72
N THR A 169 30.22 2.72 -13.51
CA THR A 169 29.48 3.89 -13.00
C THR A 169 28.00 3.60 -13.07
N ILE A 170 27.27 3.73 -11.96
CA ILE A 170 25.81 3.67 -11.95
C ILE A 170 25.27 5.08 -12.12
N ARG A 171 24.35 5.28 -13.05
CA ARG A 171 23.78 6.60 -13.36
C ARG A 171 22.28 6.55 -13.56
N GLU A 172 21.54 7.43 -12.84
CA GLU A 172 20.15 7.70 -13.16
C GLU A 172 20.09 8.66 -14.35
N LEU A 173 19.65 8.17 -15.51
CA LEU A 173 19.58 8.95 -16.75
C LEU A 173 18.36 9.88 -16.74
N ALA A 174 17.23 9.37 -16.25
CA ALA A 174 16.00 10.12 -16.11
C ALA A 174 15.06 9.49 -15.07
N SER A 175 14.24 10.33 -14.48
CA SER A 175 13.08 9.90 -13.69
C SER A 175 11.93 10.89 -13.85
N GLN A 176 10.70 10.41 -13.68
CA GLN A 176 9.51 11.24 -13.83
C GLN A 176 8.39 10.68 -12.94
N GLU A 177 7.57 11.61 -12.39
CA GLU A 177 6.28 11.26 -11.80
C GLU A 177 5.31 10.82 -12.90
N MET A 178 4.71 9.65 -12.77
CA MET A 178 3.77 9.11 -13.75
C MET A 178 2.37 9.64 -13.47
N LYS A 179 2.19 10.90 -13.81
CA LYS A 179 0.96 11.68 -13.64
C LYS A 179 0.41 12.10 -14.99
N ASN A 180 -0.84 11.76 -15.25
CA ASN A 180 -1.50 12.11 -16.50
C ASN A 180 -2.05 13.56 -16.49
N SER A 181 -2.53 14.02 -17.63
CA SER A 181 -3.06 15.39 -17.79
C SER A 181 -4.32 15.68 -16.95
N ALA A 182 -5.02 14.65 -16.49
CA ALA A 182 -6.16 14.78 -15.59
C ALA A 182 -5.74 14.82 -14.11
N GLY A 183 -4.44 14.67 -13.81
CA GLY A 183 -3.89 14.71 -12.46
C GLY A 183 -3.85 13.36 -11.74
N ALA A 184 -4.28 12.26 -12.38
CA ALA A 184 -4.15 10.93 -11.81
C ALA A 184 -2.70 10.45 -11.87
N THR A 185 -2.21 9.92 -10.77
CA THR A 185 -0.85 9.41 -10.57
C THR A 185 -0.82 7.88 -10.75
N TRP A 186 0.38 7.27 -10.73
CA TRP A 186 0.58 5.83 -11.00
C TRP A 186 0.10 5.41 -12.39
N ASP A 187 0.10 6.33 -13.33
CA ASP A 187 -0.50 6.16 -14.65
C ASP A 187 0.41 5.35 -15.58
N ALA A 188 -0.03 4.15 -15.92
CA ALA A 188 0.69 3.22 -16.78
C ALA A 188 0.88 3.75 -18.22
N ALA A 189 -0.11 4.50 -18.75
CA ALA A 189 0.00 5.05 -20.09
C ALA A 189 1.05 6.17 -20.14
N THR A 190 1.14 6.99 -19.09
CA THR A 190 2.20 8.00 -18.94
C THR A 190 3.58 7.32 -18.89
N ALA A 191 3.72 6.20 -18.17
CA ALA A 191 4.98 5.44 -18.13
C ALA A 191 5.38 4.89 -19.51
N GLY A 192 4.43 4.34 -20.26
CA GLY A 192 4.65 3.88 -21.63
C GLY A 192 5.07 5.01 -22.60
N ASN A 193 4.54 6.21 -22.41
CA ASN A 193 4.97 7.39 -23.18
C ASN A 193 6.35 7.89 -22.74
N ALA A 194 6.63 7.87 -21.43
CA ALA A 194 7.91 8.31 -20.87
C ALA A 194 9.07 7.47 -21.39
N ILE A 195 8.94 6.14 -21.46
CA ILE A 195 10.01 5.29 -22.00
C ILE A 195 10.31 5.63 -23.46
N GLY A 196 9.31 5.94 -24.28
CA GLY A 196 9.50 6.40 -25.65
C GLY A 196 10.30 7.70 -25.74
N THR A 197 10.06 8.64 -24.84
CA THR A 197 10.81 9.91 -24.75
C THR A 197 12.25 9.66 -24.28
N TRP A 198 12.44 8.82 -23.28
CA TRP A 198 13.75 8.51 -22.72
C TRP A 198 14.63 7.75 -23.72
N THR A 199 14.06 6.82 -24.47
CA THR A 199 14.79 6.07 -25.50
C THR A 199 15.20 6.96 -26.67
N ALA A 200 14.40 7.96 -27.02
CA ALA A 200 14.80 8.96 -28.01
C ALA A 200 16.00 9.83 -27.55
N SER A 201 16.13 10.03 -26.23
CA SER A 201 17.19 10.87 -25.65
C SER A 201 18.47 10.09 -25.33
N PHE A 202 18.36 8.86 -24.85
CA PHE A 202 19.46 8.08 -24.28
C PHE A 202 19.78 6.80 -25.07
N GLY A 203 18.82 6.25 -25.81
CA GLY A 203 19.06 5.09 -26.68
C GLY A 203 19.61 3.87 -25.96
N ASP A 204 20.79 3.43 -26.37
CA ASP A 204 21.51 2.28 -25.84
C ASP A 204 22.24 2.53 -24.50
N GLN A 205 22.16 3.74 -23.97
CA GLN A 205 22.62 4.04 -22.61
C GLN A 205 21.64 3.57 -21.53
N ILE A 206 20.38 3.21 -21.90
CA ILE A 206 19.42 2.67 -20.93
C ILE A 206 19.67 1.18 -20.76
N ASP A 207 20.24 0.78 -19.66
CA ASP A 207 20.60 -0.61 -19.34
C ASP A 207 19.61 -1.27 -18.37
N VAL A 208 18.90 -0.47 -17.58
CA VAL A 208 17.92 -0.92 -16.59
C VAL A 208 16.70 0.01 -16.55
N VAL A 209 15.52 -0.56 -16.41
CA VAL A 209 14.28 0.17 -16.16
C VAL A 209 13.81 -0.18 -14.75
N VAL A 210 13.50 0.84 -13.94
CA VAL A 210 12.94 0.66 -12.59
C VAL A 210 11.62 1.39 -12.48
N SER A 211 10.67 0.79 -11.81
CA SER A 211 9.34 1.37 -11.59
C SER A 211 8.90 1.21 -10.15
N ASN A 212 8.19 2.20 -9.62
CA ASN A 212 7.62 2.12 -8.29
C ASN A 212 6.49 1.08 -8.19
N ASN A 213 5.86 0.65 -9.30
CA ASN A 213 4.92 -0.47 -9.30
C ASN A 213 4.96 -1.25 -10.63
N ASP A 214 4.34 -2.43 -10.65
CA ASP A 214 4.28 -3.30 -11.82
C ASP A 214 3.42 -2.72 -12.94
N GLY A 215 2.33 -2.04 -12.64
CA GLY A 215 1.46 -1.47 -13.68
C GLY A 215 2.21 -0.52 -14.62
N MET A 216 3.01 0.37 -14.06
CA MET A 216 3.88 1.27 -14.83
C MET A 216 5.07 0.52 -15.43
N GLY A 217 5.70 -0.40 -14.66
CA GLY A 217 6.82 -1.23 -15.11
C GLY A 217 6.45 -2.07 -16.33
N MET A 218 5.32 -2.75 -16.30
CA MET A 218 4.81 -3.57 -17.40
C MET A 218 4.49 -2.73 -18.65
N SER A 219 3.98 -1.52 -18.46
CA SER A 219 3.75 -0.60 -19.59
C SER A 219 5.05 -0.25 -20.30
N MET A 220 6.12 0.07 -19.57
CA MET A 220 7.45 0.34 -20.15
C MET A 220 8.10 -0.92 -20.73
N PHE A 221 7.93 -2.06 -20.07
CA PHE A 221 8.44 -3.35 -20.53
C PHE A 221 7.85 -3.71 -21.88
N ASN A 222 6.53 -3.70 -22.01
CA ASN A 222 5.82 -4.03 -23.23
C ASN A 222 6.03 -3.00 -24.34
N ALA A 223 6.18 -1.71 -24.00
CA ALA A 223 6.39 -0.66 -25.00
C ALA A 223 7.79 -0.69 -25.60
N TRP A 224 8.81 -1.15 -24.86
CA TRP A 224 10.19 -1.07 -25.37
C TRP A 224 11.17 -2.08 -24.75
N ALA A 225 11.18 -2.25 -23.43
CA ALA A 225 12.28 -2.95 -22.76
C ALA A 225 12.36 -4.42 -23.14
N LYS A 226 11.23 -5.11 -23.32
CA LYS A 226 11.15 -6.52 -23.73
C LYS A 226 11.89 -6.77 -25.05
N ASP A 227 11.57 -6.01 -26.08
CA ASP A 227 12.16 -6.18 -27.42
C ASP A 227 13.65 -5.83 -27.45
N ASN A 228 14.08 -4.94 -26.54
CA ASN A 228 15.46 -4.50 -26.40
C ASN A 228 16.25 -5.31 -25.34
N LYS A 229 15.62 -6.30 -24.72
CA LYS A 229 16.22 -7.15 -23.67
C LYS A 229 16.78 -6.35 -22.49
N VAL A 230 16.09 -5.28 -22.12
CA VAL A 230 16.44 -4.44 -20.98
C VAL A 230 15.66 -4.93 -19.76
N PRO A 231 16.34 -5.33 -18.65
CA PRO A 231 15.66 -5.78 -17.45
C PRO A 231 14.81 -4.65 -16.86
N THR A 232 13.59 -4.99 -16.49
CA THR A 232 12.64 -4.06 -15.89
C THR A 232 12.25 -4.57 -14.51
N PHE A 233 12.24 -3.70 -13.51
CA PHE A 233 11.92 -4.04 -12.13
C PHE A 233 10.72 -3.23 -11.65
N GLY A 234 9.79 -3.92 -11.00
CA GLY A 234 8.57 -3.33 -10.47
C GLY A 234 8.35 -3.60 -8.99
N TYR A 235 7.10 -3.51 -8.58
CA TYR A 235 6.62 -3.76 -7.23
C TYR A 235 5.15 -4.16 -7.29
N ASP A 236 4.63 -4.95 -6.36
CA ASP A 236 3.27 -5.45 -6.13
C ASP A 236 3.09 -6.94 -6.50
N ALA A 237 4.00 -7.55 -7.27
CA ALA A 237 3.91 -8.91 -7.78
C ALA A 237 2.55 -9.18 -8.49
N ASN A 238 2.15 -8.25 -9.36
CA ASN A 238 0.97 -8.46 -10.20
C ASN A 238 1.17 -9.69 -11.10
N SER A 239 0.13 -10.45 -11.34
CA SER A 239 0.22 -11.74 -12.05
C SER A 239 0.84 -11.64 -13.45
N ASP A 240 0.59 -10.54 -14.17
CA ASP A 240 1.19 -10.26 -15.47
C ASP A 240 2.68 -9.98 -15.38
N ALA A 241 3.13 -9.22 -14.36
CA ALA A 241 4.54 -8.96 -14.11
C ALA A 241 5.29 -10.23 -13.67
N VAL A 242 4.70 -11.02 -12.79
CA VAL A 242 5.26 -12.32 -12.36
C VAL A 242 5.40 -13.26 -13.56
N ALA A 243 4.39 -13.35 -14.43
CA ALA A 243 4.48 -14.16 -15.65
C ALA A 243 5.56 -13.64 -16.61
N ALA A 244 5.72 -12.32 -16.72
CA ALA A 244 6.71 -11.68 -17.59
C ALA A 244 8.18 -11.90 -17.15
N ILE A 245 8.43 -12.37 -15.92
CA ILE A 245 9.78 -12.76 -15.47
C ILE A 245 10.35 -13.85 -16.39
N ALA A 246 9.53 -14.81 -16.83
CA ALA A 246 9.93 -15.81 -17.81
C ALA A 246 10.31 -15.22 -19.19
N GLU A 247 9.89 -13.97 -19.46
CA GLU A 247 10.12 -13.26 -20.71
C GLU A 247 11.21 -12.18 -20.61
N GLY A 248 11.86 -12.05 -19.45
CA GLY A 248 12.95 -11.11 -19.20
C GLY A 248 12.60 -9.89 -18.34
N TYR A 249 11.40 -9.85 -17.72
CA TYR A 249 11.14 -8.91 -16.62
C TYR A 249 12.10 -9.25 -15.48
N GLY A 250 12.82 -8.26 -14.95
CA GLY A 250 13.92 -8.52 -14.02
C GLY A 250 13.46 -9.00 -12.64
N GLY A 251 12.31 -8.52 -12.20
CA GLY A 251 11.72 -8.92 -10.92
C GLY A 251 10.74 -7.89 -10.37
N THR A 252 10.06 -8.28 -9.31
CA THR A 252 9.09 -7.46 -8.59
C THR A 252 9.15 -7.75 -7.10
N ILE A 253 8.47 -6.96 -6.28
CA ILE A 253 8.34 -7.21 -4.83
C ILE A 253 6.90 -7.63 -4.54
N SER A 254 6.72 -8.81 -3.96
CA SER A 254 5.45 -9.19 -3.35
C SER A 254 5.35 -8.58 -1.97
N GLN A 255 4.27 -7.87 -1.72
CA GLN A 255 3.89 -7.42 -0.38
C GLN A 255 2.97 -8.43 0.33
N HIS A 256 2.87 -9.66 -0.16
CA HIS A 256 1.97 -10.70 0.34
C HIS A 256 0.52 -10.22 0.49
N ALA A 257 -0.09 -9.83 -0.61
CA ALA A 257 -1.49 -9.40 -0.62
C ALA A 257 -2.46 -10.47 -0.10
N ASP A 258 -2.15 -11.75 -0.32
CA ASP A 258 -2.85 -12.91 0.22
C ASP A 258 -2.85 -12.94 1.76
N VAL A 259 -1.69 -12.73 2.36
CA VAL A 259 -1.52 -12.64 3.82
C VAL A 259 -2.26 -11.43 4.39
N GLN A 260 -2.11 -10.25 3.75
CA GLN A 260 -2.81 -9.04 4.19
C GLN A 260 -4.33 -9.20 4.10
N ALA A 261 -4.85 -9.76 3.00
CA ALA A 261 -6.28 -9.97 2.81
C ALA A 261 -6.86 -10.91 3.88
N TYR A 262 -6.18 -12.03 4.14
CA TYR A 262 -6.57 -12.95 5.22
C TYR A 262 -6.55 -12.27 6.58
N LEU A 263 -5.44 -11.65 6.96
CA LEU A 263 -5.28 -10.99 8.26
C LEU A 263 -6.33 -9.88 8.47
N THR A 264 -6.62 -9.08 7.42
CA THR A 264 -7.62 -8.00 7.48
C THR A 264 -8.99 -8.53 7.91
N LEU A 265 -9.44 -9.61 7.29
CA LEU A 265 -10.74 -10.21 7.60
C LEU A 265 -10.70 -11.07 8.87
N ARG A 266 -9.57 -11.73 9.14
CA ARG A 266 -9.41 -12.62 10.29
C ARG A 266 -9.45 -11.87 11.63
N VAL A 267 -8.75 -10.74 11.75
CA VAL A 267 -8.79 -9.96 12.99
C VAL A 267 -10.20 -9.43 13.29
N LEU A 268 -10.95 -9.08 12.25
CA LEU A 268 -12.36 -8.69 12.41
C LEU A 268 -13.22 -9.88 12.85
N ARG A 269 -13.04 -11.04 12.23
CA ARG A 269 -13.77 -12.28 12.60
C ARG A 269 -13.52 -12.66 14.06
N ASN A 270 -12.25 -12.64 14.48
CA ASN A 270 -11.87 -12.96 15.86
C ASN A 270 -12.51 -12.00 16.87
N ALA A 271 -12.49 -10.70 16.58
CA ALA A 271 -13.12 -9.69 17.43
C ALA A 271 -14.64 -9.86 17.50
N LEU A 272 -15.29 -10.19 16.37
CA LEU A 272 -16.75 -10.45 16.30
C LEU A 272 -17.17 -11.71 17.08
N ASP A 273 -16.29 -12.72 17.13
CA ASP A 273 -16.52 -13.96 17.89
C ASP A 273 -16.11 -13.80 19.35
N GLY A 274 -15.38 -12.76 19.73
CA GLY A 274 -14.85 -12.55 21.06
C GLY A 274 -13.77 -13.56 21.46
N VAL A 275 -13.05 -14.08 20.46
CA VAL A 275 -11.92 -15.01 20.67
C VAL A 275 -10.58 -14.25 20.64
N ASP A 276 -9.49 -14.94 20.97
CA ASP A 276 -8.15 -14.37 20.92
C ASP A 276 -7.82 -13.91 19.50
N VAL A 277 -7.17 -12.75 19.37
CA VAL A 277 -6.77 -12.17 18.08
C VAL A 277 -5.86 -13.09 17.28
N ASP A 278 -5.08 -13.93 17.97
CA ASP A 278 -4.14 -14.90 17.40
C ASP A 278 -4.83 -16.16 16.82
N THR A 279 -6.13 -16.37 17.06
CA THR A 279 -6.90 -17.52 16.56
C THR A 279 -6.93 -17.55 15.04
N GLY A 280 -6.50 -18.67 14.43
CA GLY A 280 -6.35 -18.81 12.99
C GLY A 280 -5.16 -18.04 12.39
N ILE A 281 -4.39 -17.33 13.23
CA ILE A 281 -3.18 -16.60 12.84
C ILE A 281 -1.95 -17.37 13.38
N GLY A 282 -1.56 -17.20 14.63
CA GLY A 282 -0.45 -17.94 15.25
C GLY A 282 -0.90 -19.23 15.91
N THR A 283 -2.19 -19.36 16.24
CA THR A 283 -2.81 -20.58 16.75
C THR A 283 -3.90 -21.06 15.82
N ALA A 284 -4.06 -22.39 15.70
CA ALA A 284 -5.11 -22.95 14.84
C ALA A 284 -6.52 -22.60 15.36
N ASP A 285 -7.43 -22.28 14.42
CA ASP A 285 -8.85 -22.18 14.71
C ASP A 285 -9.50 -23.56 14.79
N ASP A 286 -10.81 -23.62 15.04
CA ASP A 286 -11.57 -24.87 15.17
C ASP A 286 -11.72 -25.64 13.84
N ALA A 287 -11.57 -24.98 12.70
CA ALA A 287 -11.47 -25.62 11.39
C ALA A 287 -10.04 -26.12 11.09
N GLY A 288 -9.07 -25.75 11.92
CA GLY A 288 -7.65 -26.09 11.76
C GLY A 288 -6.91 -25.16 10.78
N ASN A 289 -7.41 -23.95 10.51
CA ASN A 289 -6.64 -22.95 9.81
C ASN A 289 -5.60 -22.32 10.74
N VAL A 290 -4.40 -22.08 10.23
CA VAL A 290 -3.34 -21.35 10.90
C VAL A 290 -2.43 -20.69 9.86
N LEU A 291 -2.12 -19.41 10.04
CA LEU A 291 -1.16 -18.71 9.19
C LEU A 291 0.26 -18.99 9.68
N SER A 292 1.20 -19.22 8.74
CA SER A 292 2.61 -19.39 9.13
C SER A 292 3.18 -18.09 9.70
N SER A 293 3.91 -18.20 10.82
CA SER A 293 4.62 -17.05 11.41
C SER A 293 5.76 -16.50 10.54
N ASP A 294 6.13 -17.22 9.47
CA ASP A 294 7.22 -16.82 8.57
C ASP A 294 6.82 -15.72 7.57
N VAL A 295 5.53 -15.34 7.54
CA VAL A 295 5.00 -14.43 6.52
C VAL A 295 4.46 -13.12 7.08
N TYR A 296 4.46 -12.96 8.40
CA TYR A 296 4.03 -11.72 9.06
C TYR A 296 4.82 -11.42 10.33
N VAL A 297 4.75 -10.16 10.76
CA VAL A 297 5.18 -9.71 12.08
C VAL A 297 4.00 -9.05 12.78
N TYR A 298 3.73 -9.43 14.03
CA TYR A 298 2.75 -8.76 14.87
C TYR A 298 3.45 -7.84 15.88
N LYS A 299 3.05 -6.57 15.91
CA LYS A 299 3.46 -5.60 16.92
C LYS A 299 2.29 -5.35 17.87
N GLU A 300 2.36 -5.97 19.04
CA GLU A 300 1.28 -5.97 20.03
C GLU A 300 0.96 -4.56 20.56
N ASP A 301 1.99 -3.77 20.83
CA ASP A 301 1.87 -2.37 21.31
C ASP A 301 1.21 -1.42 20.29
N GLU A 302 1.25 -1.78 19.01
CA GLU A 302 0.62 -1.08 17.90
C GLU A 302 -0.67 -1.77 17.43
N ARG A 303 -0.98 -2.97 17.91
CA ARG A 303 -2.07 -3.85 17.39
C ARG A 303 -2.01 -3.97 15.86
N SER A 304 -0.81 -4.13 15.32
CA SER A 304 -0.53 -4.06 13.90
C SER A 304 0.13 -5.34 13.40
N TYR A 305 -0.42 -5.88 12.31
CA TYR A 305 0.15 -6.99 11.55
C TYR A 305 0.82 -6.46 10.28
N TYR A 306 2.06 -6.84 10.08
CA TYR A 306 2.84 -6.48 8.90
C TYR A 306 3.18 -7.75 8.13
N SER A 307 2.65 -7.90 6.91
CA SER A 307 3.12 -8.95 6.01
C SER A 307 4.57 -8.71 5.60
N LEU A 308 5.35 -9.77 5.44
CA LEU A 308 6.73 -9.66 5.00
C LEU A 308 6.80 -9.47 3.49
N ASN A 309 7.59 -8.50 3.03
CA ASN A 309 7.85 -8.34 1.60
C ASN A 309 8.85 -9.39 1.12
N VAL A 310 8.67 -9.86 -0.11
CA VAL A 310 9.54 -10.86 -0.76
C VAL A 310 9.91 -10.39 -2.16
N ALA A 311 11.20 -10.47 -2.48
CA ALA A 311 11.66 -10.27 -3.85
C ALA A 311 11.26 -11.48 -4.72
N VAL A 312 10.56 -11.22 -5.81
CA VAL A 312 10.13 -12.21 -6.79
C VAL A 312 10.98 -12.05 -8.04
N THR A 313 11.79 -13.06 -8.30
CA THR A 313 12.81 -13.08 -9.37
C THR A 313 12.70 -14.37 -10.19
N ALA A 314 13.61 -14.59 -11.12
CA ALA A 314 13.70 -15.81 -11.90
C ALA A 314 13.82 -17.09 -11.03
N ASP A 315 14.29 -16.96 -9.80
CA ASP A 315 14.53 -18.10 -8.91
C ASP A 315 13.25 -18.63 -8.26
N ASN A 316 12.25 -17.76 -8.02
CA ASN A 316 11.05 -18.12 -7.24
C ASN A 316 9.71 -17.66 -7.83
N TYR A 317 9.70 -17.02 -9.01
CA TYR A 317 8.45 -16.45 -9.57
C TYR A 317 7.32 -17.47 -9.74
N LYS A 318 7.65 -18.75 -9.89
CA LYS A 318 6.65 -19.83 -10.07
C LYS A 318 5.76 -20.02 -8.85
N ASP A 319 6.25 -19.64 -7.67
CA ASP A 319 5.48 -19.71 -6.42
C ASP A 319 4.45 -18.57 -6.32
N PHE A 320 4.55 -17.57 -7.20
CA PHE A 320 3.71 -16.37 -7.23
C PHE A 320 2.85 -16.23 -8.50
N THR A 321 2.74 -17.27 -9.32
CA THR A 321 2.05 -17.21 -10.63
C THR A 321 0.54 -17.04 -10.54
N ASP A 322 -0.06 -17.35 -9.39
CA ASP A 322 -1.50 -17.13 -9.14
C ASP A 322 -1.68 -16.34 -7.83
N SER A 323 -1.86 -15.02 -7.95
CA SER A 323 -2.08 -14.13 -6.82
C SER A 323 -3.43 -14.32 -6.11
N THR A 324 -4.34 -15.14 -6.68
CA THR A 324 -5.66 -15.42 -6.11
C THR A 324 -5.75 -16.77 -5.42
N VAL A 325 -4.66 -17.53 -5.36
CA VAL A 325 -4.62 -18.81 -4.63
C VAL A 325 -4.85 -18.55 -3.14
N VAL A 326 -5.81 -19.27 -2.57
CA VAL A 326 -6.01 -19.30 -1.12
C VAL A 326 -4.90 -20.14 -0.50
N TRP A 327 -4.24 -19.61 0.50
CA TRP A 327 -3.17 -20.30 1.18
C TRP A 327 -3.66 -21.61 1.80
N GLU A 328 -2.98 -22.71 1.51
CA GLU A 328 -3.39 -24.05 1.94
C GLU A 328 -3.63 -24.18 3.46
N PRO A 329 -2.78 -23.65 4.36
CA PRO A 329 -3.04 -23.69 5.80
C PRO A 329 -4.28 -22.92 6.27
N VAL A 330 -4.84 -22.04 5.46
CA VAL A 330 -6.05 -21.22 5.76
C VAL A 330 -7.13 -21.40 4.68
N SER A 331 -7.30 -22.59 4.17
CA SER A 331 -8.19 -22.92 3.08
C SER A 331 -9.54 -23.54 3.50
N LYS A 332 -9.76 -23.73 4.80
CA LYS A 332 -10.98 -24.39 5.31
C LYS A 332 -12.00 -23.37 5.81
N GLN A 333 -13.23 -23.52 5.37
CA GLN A 333 -14.34 -22.69 5.81
C GLN A 333 -14.69 -22.97 7.28
N LEU A 334 -14.97 -21.90 8.04
CA LEU A 334 -15.48 -21.98 9.40
C LEU A 334 -16.89 -22.58 9.42
N ASP A 335 -17.22 -23.33 10.49
CA ASP A 335 -18.58 -23.85 10.69
C ASP A 335 -19.57 -22.69 10.94
N ALA A 336 -20.52 -22.48 10.03
CA ALA A 336 -21.50 -21.42 10.14
C ALA A 336 -22.41 -21.54 11.39
N SER A 337 -22.53 -22.72 11.99
CA SER A 337 -23.30 -22.90 13.23
C SER A 337 -22.57 -22.34 14.46
N ALA A 338 -21.24 -22.41 14.46
CA ALA A 338 -20.38 -21.84 15.51
C ALA A 338 -20.02 -20.36 15.19
N HIS A 339 -19.84 -20.06 13.91
CA HIS A 339 -19.43 -18.74 13.39
C HIS A 339 -20.50 -18.18 12.44
N PRO A 340 -21.63 -17.67 12.96
CA PRO A 340 -22.71 -17.15 12.12
C PRO A 340 -22.23 -15.98 11.26
N THR A 341 -22.78 -15.85 10.06
CA THR A 341 -22.45 -14.80 9.11
C THR A 341 -22.57 -13.40 9.75
N LYS A 342 -21.56 -12.58 9.52
CA LYS A 342 -21.47 -11.19 10.00
C LYS A 342 -21.26 -10.23 8.84
N LYS A 343 -21.88 -9.06 8.91
CA LYS A 343 -21.84 -8.07 7.84
C LYS A 343 -20.70 -7.08 8.05
N VAL A 344 -19.82 -6.94 7.05
CA VAL A 344 -18.65 -6.06 7.07
C VAL A 344 -18.75 -5.01 5.97
N TRP A 345 -18.56 -3.74 6.32
CA TRP A 345 -18.34 -2.69 5.35
C TRP A 345 -16.84 -2.59 5.04
N LEU A 346 -16.46 -2.72 3.77
CA LEU A 346 -15.06 -2.65 3.34
C LEU A 346 -14.90 -1.61 2.25
N ASN A 347 -14.09 -0.60 2.54
CA ASN A 347 -13.76 0.44 1.58
C ASN A 347 -12.48 0.10 0.83
N ILE A 348 -12.54 0.16 -0.50
CA ILE A 348 -11.37 0.15 -1.39
C ILE A 348 -11.20 1.57 -1.92
N TYR A 349 -10.05 2.17 -1.66
CA TYR A 349 -9.72 3.55 -1.99
C TYR A 349 -10.00 3.92 -3.45
N ASN A 350 -9.53 3.10 -4.38
CA ASN A 350 -9.65 3.35 -5.81
C ASN A 350 -9.90 2.06 -6.58
N ALA A 351 -11.10 1.94 -7.13
CA ALA A 351 -11.47 0.77 -7.95
C ALA A 351 -10.69 0.70 -9.30
N SER A 352 -10.04 1.79 -9.71
CA SER A 352 -9.20 1.83 -10.92
C SER A 352 -7.74 1.46 -10.64
N ASP A 353 -7.34 1.31 -9.38
CA ASP A 353 -6.03 0.79 -9.02
C ASP A 353 -5.94 -0.69 -9.37
N ASN A 354 -4.97 -1.05 -10.21
CA ASN A 354 -4.85 -2.43 -10.74
C ASN A 354 -4.51 -3.43 -9.63
N PHE A 355 -3.64 -3.08 -8.70
CA PHE A 355 -3.30 -3.95 -7.57
C PHE A 355 -4.51 -4.21 -6.68
N LEU A 356 -5.27 -3.16 -6.33
CA LEU A 356 -6.45 -3.31 -5.47
C LEU A 356 -7.57 -4.08 -6.16
N SER A 357 -7.86 -3.80 -7.44
CA SER A 357 -8.98 -4.41 -8.15
C SER A 357 -8.70 -5.81 -8.68
N SER A 358 -7.48 -6.08 -9.16
CA SER A 358 -7.14 -7.34 -9.83
C SER A 358 -6.44 -8.34 -8.91
N THR A 359 -5.85 -7.91 -7.80
CA THR A 359 -5.11 -8.76 -6.88
C THR A 359 -5.73 -8.78 -5.49
N TYR A 360 -5.86 -7.63 -4.84
CA TYR A 360 -6.24 -7.58 -3.44
C TYR A 360 -7.71 -7.94 -3.21
N GLN A 361 -8.64 -7.36 -3.97
CA GLN A 361 -10.08 -7.62 -3.82
C GLN A 361 -10.46 -9.05 -4.10
N PRO A 362 -9.97 -9.74 -5.15
CA PRO A 362 -10.25 -11.16 -5.36
C PRO A 362 -9.80 -12.07 -4.21
N LEU A 363 -8.68 -11.71 -3.55
CA LEU A 363 -8.20 -12.42 -2.36
C LEU A 363 -9.10 -12.17 -1.15
N LEU A 364 -9.52 -10.94 -0.91
CA LEU A 364 -10.51 -10.63 0.12
C LEU A 364 -11.79 -11.44 -0.07
N GLN A 365 -12.32 -11.51 -1.31
CA GLN A 365 -13.54 -12.27 -1.65
C GLN A 365 -13.41 -13.78 -1.42
N LYS A 366 -12.19 -14.34 -1.54
CA LYS A 366 -11.96 -15.75 -1.18
C LYS A 366 -11.95 -15.99 0.31
N TYR A 367 -11.39 -15.06 1.08
CA TYR A 367 -11.29 -15.20 2.53
C TYR A 367 -12.57 -14.79 3.26
N ASP A 368 -13.42 -13.91 2.70
CA ASP A 368 -14.71 -13.59 3.31
C ASP A 368 -15.62 -14.81 3.34
N ASP A 369 -15.65 -15.60 2.27
CA ASP A 369 -16.36 -16.88 2.20
C ASP A 369 -15.87 -17.87 3.28
N LEU A 370 -14.53 -18.03 3.41
CA LEU A 370 -13.94 -18.94 4.38
C LEU A 370 -14.26 -18.54 5.84
N LEU A 371 -14.40 -17.25 6.10
CA LEU A 371 -14.60 -16.69 7.43
C LEU A 371 -16.07 -16.39 7.75
N ASN A 372 -17.02 -16.80 6.89
CA ASN A 372 -18.45 -16.51 7.02
C ASN A 372 -18.72 -15.01 7.21
N LEU A 373 -18.11 -14.16 6.39
CA LEU A 373 -18.32 -12.72 6.37
C LEU A 373 -19.11 -12.32 5.10
N ASP A 374 -20.18 -11.54 5.28
CA ASP A 374 -20.91 -10.86 4.20
C ASP A 374 -20.28 -9.48 4.01
N VAL A 375 -19.30 -9.40 3.10
CA VAL A 375 -18.50 -8.18 2.89
C VAL A 375 -19.11 -7.34 1.77
N GLU A 376 -19.55 -6.12 2.12
CA GLU A 376 -19.96 -5.12 1.15
C GLU A 376 -18.75 -4.31 0.69
N TYR A 377 -18.29 -4.56 -0.54
CA TYR A 377 -17.13 -3.89 -1.14
C TYR A 377 -17.53 -2.55 -1.74
N ILE A 378 -17.02 -1.47 -1.14
CA ILE A 378 -17.31 -0.11 -1.57
C ILE A 378 -16.10 0.45 -2.31
N GLY A 379 -16.22 0.63 -3.63
CA GLY A 379 -15.23 1.32 -4.43
C GLY A 379 -15.17 2.80 -4.06
N GLY A 380 -13.98 3.26 -3.68
CA GLY A 380 -13.75 4.63 -3.26
C GLY A 380 -13.56 5.58 -4.43
N ASP A 381 -13.59 6.85 -4.13
CA ASP A 381 -13.46 7.99 -5.03
C ASP A 381 -12.59 9.08 -4.42
N GLY A 382 -11.44 8.65 -3.91
CA GLY A 382 -10.37 9.52 -3.43
C GLY A 382 -10.50 10.01 -1.99
N GLN A 383 -11.36 9.37 -1.17
CA GLN A 383 -11.44 9.62 0.29
C GLN A 383 -11.57 11.12 0.69
N THR A 384 -12.44 11.87 0.00
CA THR A 384 -12.86 13.18 0.50
C THR A 384 -13.90 12.99 1.62
N GLU A 385 -13.99 13.92 2.57
CA GLU A 385 -14.93 13.83 3.70
C GLU A 385 -16.38 13.62 3.24
N SER A 386 -16.81 14.32 2.18
CA SER A 386 -18.13 14.15 1.61
C SER A 386 -18.36 12.76 1.02
N ASN A 387 -17.36 12.20 0.38
CA ASN A 387 -17.43 10.87 -0.22
C ASN A 387 -17.45 9.78 0.84
N ILE A 388 -16.64 9.91 1.90
CA ILE A 388 -16.66 9.01 3.06
C ILE A 388 -18.06 8.98 3.67
N THR A 389 -18.65 10.14 3.96
CA THR A 389 -20.01 10.26 4.53
C THR A 389 -21.06 9.61 3.63
N ASN A 390 -21.02 9.89 2.33
CA ASN A 390 -21.99 9.35 1.37
C ASN A 390 -21.87 7.85 1.19
N ARG A 391 -20.65 7.29 1.24
CA ARG A 391 -20.38 5.86 0.99
C ARG A 391 -20.63 5.00 2.23
N LEU A 392 -20.30 5.49 3.42
CA LEU A 392 -20.55 4.77 4.66
C LEU A 392 -22.06 4.68 4.97
N GLY A 393 -22.84 5.69 4.59
CA GLY A 393 -24.29 5.68 4.73
C GLY A 393 -24.76 5.47 6.19
N ASN A 394 -25.43 4.35 6.45
CA ASN A 394 -25.86 3.96 7.79
C ASN A 394 -24.91 2.91 8.39
N PRO A 395 -23.94 3.28 9.24
CA PRO A 395 -22.98 2.33 9.81
C PRO A 395 -23.63 1.31 10.77
N SER A 396 -24.84 1.56 11.26
CA SER A 396 -25.52 0.64 12.18
C SER A 396 -25.90 -0.71 11.55
N GLN A 397 -25.97 -0.79 10.23
CA GLN A 397 -26.29 -2.04 9.52
C GLN A 397 -25.12 -3.04 9.42
N TYR A 398 -23.89 -2.62 9.76
CA TYR A 398 -22.70 -3.47 9.70
C TYR A 398 -22.27 -3.88 11.10
N ASP A 399 -21.64 -5.05 11.18
CA ASP A 399 -21.06 -5.59 12.42
C ASP A 399 -19.60 -5.12 12.61
N ALA A 400 -18.87 -4.89 11.52
CA ALA A 400 -17.46 -4.47 11.53
C ALA A 400 -17.10 -3.62 10.30
N PHE A 401 -15.93 -2.99 10.33
CA PHE A 401 -15.44 -2.10 9.28
C PHE A 401 -13.99 -2.43 8.89
N ALA A 402 -13.71 -2.41 7.58
CA ALA A 402 -12.37 -2.47 7.03
C ALA A 402 -12.12 -1.28 6.10
N ILE A 403 -11.03 -0.55 6.30
CA ILE A 403 -10.77 0.72 5.61
C ILE A 403 -9.37 0.71 5.00
N ASN A 404 -9.31 0.77 3.68
CA ASN A 404 -8.08 1.01 2.92
C ASN A 404 -7.73 2.49 2.98
N MET A 405 -6.83 2.87 3.90
CA MET A 405 -6.52 4.26 4.21
C MET A 405 -5.38 4.80 3.36
N VAL A 406 -5.70 5.44 2.23
CA VAL A 406 -4.68 6.04 1.35
C VAL A 406 -4.38 7.49 1.71
N LYS A 407 -5.40 8.30 1.99
CA LYS A 407 -5.18 9.61 2.59
C LYS A 407 -5.04 9.45 4.09
N THR A 408 -3.84 9.18 4.51
CA THR A 408 -3.48 8.71 5.84
C THR A 408 -3.83 9.67 6.97
N ASP A 409 -4.06 10.94 6.69
CA ASP A 409 -4.53 11.98 7.59
C ASP A 409 -6.06 12.03 7.76
N ASN A 410 -6.83 11.24 7.00
CA ASN A 410 -8.29 11.23 7.05
C ASN A 410 -8.88 10.18 8.02
N ALA A 411 -8.08 9.53 8.84
CA ALA A 411 -8.56 8.56 9.83
C ALA A 411 -9.62 9.17 10.77
N ALA A 412 -9.43 10.42 11.20
CA ALA A 412 -10.38 11.14 12.05
C ALA A 412 -11.77 11.31 11.42
N SER A 413 -11.86 11.45 10.09
CA SER A 413 -13.14 11.58 9.39
C SER A 413 -13.97 10.29 9.48
N TYR A 414 -13.32 9.12 9.34
CA TYR A 414 -14.00 7.83 9.50
C TYR A 414 -14.41 7.59 10.96
N THR A 415 -13.51 7.81 11.90
CA THR A 415 -13.79 7.57 13.32
C THR A 415 -14.88 8.50 13.85
N ALA A 416 -14.96 9.75 13.37
CA ALA A 416 -16.03 10.68 13.72
C ALA A 416 -17.41 10.19 13.25
N LEU A 417 -17.50 9.58 12.06
CA LEU A 417 -18.73 8.99 11.55
C LEU A 417 -19.12 7.71 12.31
N LEU A 418 -18.14 6.89 12.68
CA LEU A 418 -18.39 5.66 13.44
C LEU A 418 -18.77 5.94 14.91
N ASN A 419 -18.44 7.12 15.44
CA ASN A 419 -18.81 7.54 16.79
C ASN A 419 -20.30 7.97 16.92
N GLN A 420 -20.99 8.14 15.82
CA GLN A 420 -22.42 8.46 15.80
C GLN A 420 -23.26 7.20 15.99
#